data_12ba37e2cb10dc5d5163382df2061b0b
#
_entry.id   12ba37e2cb10dc5d5163382df2061b0b
#
_cell.length_a   1.000
_cell.length_b   1.000
_cell.length_c   1.000
_cell.angle_alpha   90.00
_cell.angle_beta   90.00
_cell.angle_gamma   90.00
#
_symmetry.space_group_name_H-M   'P 1'
#
loop_
_entity.id
_entity.type
_entity.pdbx_description
1 polymer ?
#
loop_
_entity_poly.entity_id
_entity_poly.type
_entity_poly.pdbx_seq_one_letter_code
_entity_poly.pdbx_strand_id
1 'polypeptide(L)'
;MRGKWGETVPIGPGFSINKAVMALLIVLIALGALLYTQGCKQPGAIDTITLDEPPVNPFVADSPWPMSHANPYCQASSLYPGPTEDTSEYKFDYLGELMYYPPITVAISGAYPDGNRVLWGNTPVTVFKAGLDGGRLSYIEKMEKEPLNVTLSRMECGLSNAYTLVDCEGTFFVPSIRKIFGYSDEVPGDPYSKIVTKGVFEIPEDQLRSEDEFIAGLNIAYDGMLVFITNKATVGVVSRSFDSAHFLHLGEDEETSNSIACDEDGGIYVVTSKHMYRVQWTGDGLTTNESEGGWIANYETGGEVGGIRLGMGSGSTPTLMGTGEQDKFVVITDGQDLMHIVLFWRDKILPDWVQIPGTKDRRIAAQIPVTFGNPEATESSSEQSVCVRGYGALVVNNQLNTTSEDPIINIVMSQYPDVAPYGAEKFEWNPQTQELRSVWVNEEVSLPNGIPAMSAATNLIYDIGQRSGNWTWEALDWDTGKSVFSYEIGSNPRYNSCWAATEIGLDGCLYSGTVTGMMCLHPDGS
;
A
#
# COMPACT_ATOMS: atom_id res chain seq x y z
N MET A 1 18.29 -55.95 18.44
CA MET A 1 17.45 -55.42 19.52
C MET A 1 16.04 -55.18 18.95
N ARG A 2 15.10 -56.09 19.32
CA ARG A 2 13.70 -55.91 18.90
C ARG A 2 13.01 -55.02 19.93
N GLY A 3 12.83 -53.75 19.62
CA GLY A 3 12.05 -52.81 20.46
C GLY A 3 10.56 -53.17 20.43
N LYS A 4 9.95 -53.22 21.58
CA LYS A 4 8.50 -53.49 21.77
C LYS A 4 7.68 -52.27 21.31
N TRP A 5 7.13 -52.35 20.13
CA TRP A 5 6.24 -51.32 19.55
C TRP A 5 4.75 -51.51 19.95
N GLY A 6 4.46 -52.33 20.98
CA GLY A 6 3.11 -52.67 21.40
C GLY A 6 2.66 -52.12 22.75
N GLU A 7 3.45 -51.28 23.42
CA GLU A 7 3.05 -50.70 24.72
C GLU A 7 2.13 -49.49 24.56
N THR A 8 1.04 -49.45 25.35
CA THR A 8 0.08 -48.35 25.42
C THR A 8 0.44 -47.39 26.54
N VAL A 9 0.11 -46.09 26.36
CA VAL A 9 0.27 -45.05 27.38
C VAL A 9 -1.15 -44.60 27.81
N PRO A 10 -1.47 -44.56 29.11
CA PRO A 10 -2.79 -44.12 29.57
C PRO A 10 -2.95 -42.59 29.46
N ILE A 11 -4.07 -42.13 28.91
CA ILE A 11 -4.43 -40.70 28.72
C ILE A 11 -5.65 -40.31 29.59
N GLY A 12 -5.83 -40.94 30.72
CA GLY A 12 -6.96 -40.71 31.64
C GLY A 12 -7.80 -41.94 31.93
N PRO A 13 -8.80 -41.90 32.83
CA PRO A 13 -9.54 -43.09 33.22
C PRO A 13 -10.33 -43.67 32.04
N GLY A 14 -9.87 -44.83 31.52
CA GLY A 14 -10.57 -45.62 30.51
C GLY A 14 -10.07 -45.51 29.07
N PHE A 15 -9.05 -44.70 28.80
CA PHE A 15 -8.48 -44.57 27.44
C PHE A 15 -6.96 -44.87 27.44
N SER A 16 -6.51 -45.71 26.50
CA SER A 16 -5.08 -45.91 26.23
C SER A 16 -4.82 -45.91 24.74
N ILE A 17 -3.78 -45.19 24.29
CA ILE A 17 -3.36 -45.12 22.90
C ILE A 17 -2.07 -45.94 22.72
N ASN A 18 -2.01 -46.71 21.64
CA ASN A 18 -0.81 -47.44 21.26
C ASN A 18 0.35 -46.48 21.01
N LYS A 19 1.54 -46.75 21.57
CA LYS A 19 2.74 -45.88 21.38
C LYS A 19 3.08 -45.63 19.91
N ALA A 20 2.78 -46.55 19.03
CA ALA A 20 2.95 -46.35 17.58
C ALA A 20 1.96 -45.32 16.99
N VAL A 21 0.72 -45.32 17.49
CA VAL A 21 -0.30 -44.34 17.08
C VAL A 21 0.01 -42.94 17.64
N MET A 22 0.55 -42.88 18.87
CA MET A 22 0.98 -41.59 19.45
C MET A 22 2.21 -41.03 18.74
N ALA A 23 3.17 -41.89 18.36
CA ALA A 23 4.31 -41.47 17.55
C ALA A 23 3.87 -40.99 16.16
N LEU A 24 2.88 -41.63 15.54
CA LEU A 24 2.33 -41.21 14.24
C LEU A 24 1.59 -39.87 14.35
N LEU A 25 0.82 -39.66 15.43
CA LEU A 25 0.14 -38.38 15.70
C LEU A 25 1.15 -37.26 15.94
N ILE A 26 2.23 -37.51 16.67
CA ILE A 26 3.30 -36.50 16.88
C ILE A 26 4.01 -36.18 15.57
N VAL A 27 4.26 -37.18 14.71
CA VAL A 27 4.86 -36.97 13.38
C VAL A 27 3.88 -36.20 12.46
N LEU A 28 2.58 -36.47 12.51
CA LEU A 28 1.56 -35.75 11.74
C LEU A 28 1.38 -34.32 12.23
N ILE A 29 1.43 -34.08 13.55
CA ILE A 29 1.41 -32.74 14.14
C ILE A 29 2.70 -31.98 13.77
N ALA A 30 3.86 -32.63 13.84
CA ALA A 30 5.13 -32.03 13.45
C ALA A 30 5.21 -31.75 11.94
N LEU A 31 4.67 -32.64 11.09
CA LEU A 31 4.53 -32.43 9.65
C LEU A 31 3.50 -31.32 9.35
N GLY A 32 2.39 -31.28 10.08
CA GLY A 32 1.40 -30.20 9.99
C GLY A 32 1.99 -28.86 10.42
N ALA A 33 2.77 -28.83 11.51
CA ALA A 33 3.50 -27.63 11.94
C ALA A 33 4.60 -27.25 10.94
N LEU A 34 5.30 -28.22 10.33
CA LEU A 34 6.31 -27.96 9.29
C LEU A 34 5.67 -27.47 8.00
N LEU A 35 4.50 -27.98 7.64
CA LEU A 35 3.70 -27.48 6.50
C LEU A 35 3.08 -26.11 6.82
N TYR A 36 2.72 -25.87 8.09
CA TYR A 36 2.23 -24.58 8.54
C TYR A 36 3.34 -23.49 8.59
N THR A 37 4.59 -23.90 8.92
CA THR A 37 5.77 -22.99 8.86
C THR A 37 6.39 -22.89 7.46
N GLN A 38 5.93 -23.66 6.47
CA GLN A 38 6.24 -23.44 5.05
C GLN A 38 5.26 -22.43 4.41
N GLY A 39 4.64 -21.57 5.22
CA GLY A 39 3.81 -20.48 4.77
C GLY A 39 4.52 -19.59 3.76
N CYS A 40 3.79 -19.23 2.72
CA CYS A 40 4.09 -18.20 1.74
C CYS A 40 5.55 -18.16 1.24
N LYS A 41 5.95 -19.11 0.39
CA LYS A 41 7.16 -19.00 -0.41
C LYS A 41 6.83 -18.33 -1.73
N GLN A 42 7.52 -17.22 -2.04
CA GLN A 42 7.42 -16.61 -3.36
C GLN A 42 7.95 -17.54 -4.45
N PRO A 43 7.24 -17.69 -5.60
CA PRO A 43 7.77 -18.46 -6.73
C PRO A 43 8.93 -17.69 -7.36
N GLY A 44 10.11 -18.30 -7.34
CA GLY A 44 11.31 -18.04 -8.13
C GLY A 44 11.55 -16.62 -8.63
N ALA A 45 12.01 -15.73 -7.74
CA ALA A 45 12.56 -14.43 -8.13
C ALA A 45 13.87 -14.64 -8.94
N ILE A 46 14.06 -13.86 -9.98
CA ILE A 46 15.30 -13.83 -10.77
C ILE A 46 16.40 -13.21 -9.90
N ASP A 47 17.43 -13.97 -9.57
CA ASP A 47 18.48 -13.65 -8.57
C ASP A 47 19.16 -12.28 -8.68
N THR A 48 19.07 -11.61 -9.83
CA THR A 48 19.71 -10.31 -10.08
C THR A 48 18.86 -9.08 -9.73
N ILE A 49 17.55 -9.26 -9.49
CA ILE A 49 16.60 -8.16 -9.26
C ILE A 49 16.29 -7.98 -7.75
N THR A 50 16.70 -8.92 -6.91
CA THR A 50 16.32 -9.00 -5.49
C THR A 50 17.11 -8.09 -4.55
N LEU A 51 18.18 -7.45 -5.01
CA LEU A 51 19.06 -6.63 -4.14
C LEU A 51 18.38 -5.39 -3.56
N ASP A 52 17.34 -4.89 -4.23
CA ASP A 52 16.60 -3.69 -3.83
C ASP A 52 15.22 -3.99 -3.24
N GLU A 53 14.90 -5.27 -3.03
CA GLU A 53 13.61 -5.67 -2.48
C GLU A 53 13.64 -5.65 -0.95
N PRO A 54 12.53 -5.24 -0.30
CA PRO A 54 12.39 -5.39 1.13
C PRO A 54 12.38 -6.86 1.54
N PRO A 55 12.72 -7.19 2.80
CA PRO A 55 12.57 -8.53 3.32
C PRO A 55 11.15 -9.06 3.09
N VAL A 56 11.02 -10.33 2.73
CA VAL A 56 9.71 -10.95 2.54
C VAL A 56 8.96 -11.00 3.87
N ASN A 57 7.77 -10.42 3.93
CA ASN A 57 6.88 -10.59 5.08
C ASN A 57 6.11 -11.92 4.93
N PRO A 58 6.34 -12.91 5.83
CA PRO A 58 5.74 -14.24 5.68
C PRO A 58 4.23 -14.27 5.93
N PHE A 59 3.65 -13.18 6.42
CA PHE A 59 2.24 -13.08 6.76
C PHE A 59 1.39 -12.39 5.67
N VAL A 60 2.03 -11.84 4.65
CA VAL A 60 1.36 -11.30 3.46
C VAL A 60 1.17 -12.41 2.43
N ALA A 61 0.10 -12.37 1.65
CA ALA A 61 -0.11 -13.34 0.59
C ALA A 61 1.05 -13.36 -0.41
N ASP A 62 1.44 -14.56 -0.84
CA ASP A 62 2.37 -14.74 -1.96
C ASP A 62 1.69 -14.32 -3.26
N SER A 63 1.83 -13.05 -3.60
CA SER A 63 1.08 -12.36 -4.66
C SER A 63 1.93 -11.25 -5.27
N PRO A 64 1.71 -10.91 -6.55
CA PRO A 64 2.39 -9.77 -7.17
C PRO A 64 1.99 -8.42 -6.56
N TRP A 65 0.76 -8.31 -6.00
CA TRP A 65 0.25 -7.09 -5.38
C TRP A 65 -0.77 -7.41 -4.27
N PRO A 66 -0.32 -7.90 -3.10
CA PRO A 66 -1.23 -8.41 -2.06
C PRO A 66 -1.86 -7.33 -1.19
N MET A 67 -1.42 -6.08 -1.31
CA MET A 67 -1.86 -4.98 -0.45
C MET A 67 -1.65 -3.63 -1.13
N SER A 68 -2.30 -2.60 -0.60
CA SER A 68 -2.04 -1.23 -1.04
C SER A 68 -0.54 -0.92 -0.99
N HIS A 69 0.01 -0.30 -2.03
CA HIS A 69 1.44 0.00 -2.22
C HIS A 69 2.37 -1.24 -2.33
N ALA A 70 1.86 -2.40 -2.72
CA ALA A 70 2.55 -3.65 -3.02
C ALA A 70 3.12 -4.42 -1.81
N ASN A 71 3.74 -3.74 -0.85
CA ASN A 71 4.46 -4.37 0.26
C ASN A 71 4.40 -3.52 1.54
N PRO A 72 4.79 -4.07 2.73
CA PRO A 72 4.78 -3.33 3.99
C PRO A 72 5.67 -2.09 4.03
N TYR A 73 6.69 -1.99 3.18
CA TYR A 73 7.52 -0.79 2.99
C TYR A 73 6.80 0.32 2.21
N CYS A 74 5.63 0.04 1.64
CA CYS A 74 4.83 0.96 0.82
C CYS A 74 5.53 1.46 -0.44
N GLN A 75 6.38 0.64 -1.07
CA GLN A 75 7.24 1.07 -2.18
C GLN A 75 6.52 1.23 -3.51
N ALA A 76 5.33 0.66 -3.69
CA ALA A 76 4.63 0.57 -4.96
C ALA A 76 5.53 -0.02 -6.08
N SER A 77 6.40 -0.96 -5.71
CA SER A 77 7.34 -1.65 -6.58
C SER A 77 7.10 -3.16 -6.54
N SER A 78 7.19 -3.81 -7.69
CA SER A 78 6.95 -5.24 -7.87
C SER A 78 8.04 -5.89 -8.73
N LEU A 79 8.35 -7.16 -8.46
CA LEU A 79 9.24 -7.99 -9.28
C LEU A 79 8.58 -8.50 -10.57
N TYR A 80 7.26 -8.38 -10.68
CA TYR A 80 6.51 -8.92 -11.80
C TYR A 80 6.50 -7.97 -13.00
N PRO A 81 6.47 -8.52 -14.24
CA PRO A 81 6.42 -7.69 -15.44
C PRO A 81 5.04 -7.06 -15.63
N GLY A 82 5.01 -5.82 -16.06
CA GLY A 82 3.85 -5.18 -16.68
C GLY A 82 3.96 -5.22 -18.21
N PRO A 83 3.04 -4.54 -18.95
CA PRO A 83 3.12 -4.39 -20.40
C PRO A 83 4.42 -3.71 -20.84
N THR A 84 4.93 -4.12 -21.99
CA THR A 84 6.10 -3.48 -22.63
C THR A 84 5.67 -2.55 -23.77
N GLU A 85 6.60 -2.09 -24.61
CA GLU A 85 6.35 -1.10 -25.67
C GLU A 85 5.26 -1.53 -26.68
N ASP A 86 5.19 -2.82 -27.00
CA ASP A 86 4.16 -3.33 -27.92
C ASP A 86 2.88 -3.70 -27.16
N THR A 87 1.91 -2.79 -27.17
CA THR A 87 0.57 -2.99 -26.58
C THR A 87 -0.49 -3.39 -27.61
N SER A 88 -0.11 -3.70 -28.86
CA SER A 88 -1.07 -4.03 -29.94
C SER A 88 -1.89 -5.29 -29.66
N GLU A 89 -1.36 -6.22 -28.86
CA GLU A 89 -2.01 -7.45 -28.42
C GLU A 89 -2.64 -7.33 -27.02
N TYR A 90 -2.82 -6.09 -26.51
CA TYR A 90 -3.46 -5.85 -25.22
C TYR A 90 -4.91 -5.43 -25.39
N LYS A 91 -5.75 -5.81 -24.44
CA LYS A 91 -7.14 -5.43 -24.32
C LYS A 91 -7.41 -4.67 -23.04
N PHE A 92 -8.34 -3.75 -23.14
CA PHE A 92 -8.86 -2.99 -22.01
C PHE A 92 -10.23 -3.53 -21.62
N ASP A 93 -10.40 -3.83 -20.33
CA ASP A 93 -11.68 -4.19 -19.72
C ASP A 93 -12.04 -3.21 -18.60
N TYR A 94 -13.35 -2.94 -18.49
CA TYR A 94 -13.92 -2.16 -17.40
C TYR A 94 -15.03 -2.94 -16.73
N LEU A 95 -14.93 -3.12 -15.42
CA LEU A 95 -15.92 -3.76 -14.59
C LEU A 95 -16.60 -2.71 -13.70
N GLY A 96 -17.81 -2.30 -14.08
CA GLY A 96 -18.61 -1.28 -13.41
C GLY A 96 -19.61 -1.84 -12.41
N GLU A 97 -20.68 -1.08 -12.16
CA GLU A 97 -21.82 -1.41 -11.30
C GLU A 97 -21.54 -1.35 -9.79
N LEU A 98 -20.48 -0.66 -9.36
CA LEU A 98 -20.27 -0.35 -7.97
C LEU A 98 -20.86 1.02 -7.64
N MET A 99 -21.38 1.16 -6.43
CA MET A 99 -21.86 2.45 -5.96
C MET A 99 -20.69 3.42 -5.83
N TYR A 100 -20.89 4.67 -6.26
CA TYR A 100 -19.87 5.72 -6.20
C TYR A 100 -19.45 6.03 -4.77
N TYR A 101 -18.30 5.50 -4.37
CA TYR A 101 -17.53 5.83 -3.17
C TYR A 101 -16.04 5.69 -3.52
N PRO A 102 -15.37 6.74 -3.96
CA PRO A 102 -13.94 6.68 -4.22
C PRO A 102 -13.13 6.64 -2.92
N PRO A 103 -11.93 6.04 -2.92
CA PRO A 103 -11.41 5.17 -3.96
C PRO A 103 -11.96 3.75 -3.86
N ILE A 104 -12.03 3.04 -4.99
CA ILE A 104 -12.22 1.59 -5.02
C ILE A 104 -10.84 0.96 -4.99
N THR A 105 -10.57 0.11 -4.01
CA THR A 105 -9.27 -0.55 -3.84
C THR A 105 -9.37 -2.02 -4.16
N VAL A 106 -8.31 -2.57 -4.73
CA VAL A 106 -8.17 -3.98 -5.03
C VAL A 106 -6.84 -4.51 -4.49
N ALA A 107 -6.76 -5.81 -4.27
CA ALA A 107 -5.56 -6.53 -3.89
C ALA A 107 -5.61 -7.92 -4.53
N ILE A 108 -4.46 -8.43 -4.97
CA ILE A 108 -4.37 -9.73 -5.63
C ILE A 108 -4.15 -10.83 -4.59
N SER A 109 -4.94 -11.88 -4.63
CA SER A 109 -4.82 -13.02 -3.71
C SER A 109 -3.51 -13.81 -3.90
N GLY A 110 -3.18 -14.65 -2.93
CA GLY A 110 -2.30 -15.79 -3.14
C GLY A 110 -2.87 -16.78 -4.17
N ALA A 111 -2.05 -17.72 -4.65
CA ALA A 111 -2.51 -18.74 -5.55
C ALA A 111 -3.47 -19.72 -4.86
N TYR A 112 -4.59 -19.99 -5.50
CA TYR A 112 -5.51 -21.06 -5.13
C TYR A 112 -4.94 -22.43 -5.51
N PRO A 113 -5.52 -23.56 -5.04
CA PRO A 113 -5.02 -24.90 -5.35
C PRO A 113 -4.97 -25.23 -6.85
N ASP A 114 -5.78 -24.57 -7.67
CA ASP A 114 -5.78 -24.70 -9.13
C ASP A 114 -4.75 -23.80 -9.85
N GLY A 115 -4.00 -22.99 -9.07
CA GLY A 115 -3.01 -22.04 -9.55
C GLY A 115 -3.57 -20.66 -9.89
N ASN A 116 -4.90 -20.51 -9.93
CA ASN A 116 -5.54 -19.22 -10.20
C ASN A 116 -5.37 -18.24 -9.04
N ARG A 117 -5.53 -16.94 -9.33
CA ARG A 117 -5.60 -15.86 -8.34
C ARG A 117 -6.84 -15.03 -8.60
N VAL A 118 -7.35 -14.39 -7.58
CA VAL A 118 -8.48 -13.46 -7.69
C VAL A 118 -8.11 -12.08 -7.20
N LEU A 119 -8.82 -11.10 -7.69
CA LEU A 119 -8.79 -9.72 -7.21
C LEU A 119 -9.83 -9.60 -6.09
N TRP A 120 -9.38 -9.34 -4.89
CA TRP A 120 -10.23 -8.89 -3.80
C TRP A 120 -10.39 -7.39 -3.89
N GLY A 121 -11.62 -6.90 -3.87
CA GLY A 121 -11.88 -5.49 -3.97
C GLY A 121 -12.91 -5.01 -2.95
N ASN A 122 -12.89 -3.70 -2.70
CA ASN A 122 -13.64 -3.09 -1.64
C ASN A 122 -14.14 -1.69 -2.00
N THR A 123 -15.36 -1.41 -1.57
CA THR A 123 -15.95 -0.08 -1.43
C THR A 123 -16.50 0.07 -0.02
N PRO A 124 -16.90 1.26 0.45
CA PRO A 124 -17.57 1.40 1.75
C PRO A 124 -18.81 0.52 1.94
N VAL A 125 -19.47 0.08 0.88
CA VAL A 125 -20.74 -0.65 0.93
C VAL A 125 -20.70 -2.06 0.35
N THR A 126 -19.62 -2.44 -0.34
CA THR A 126 -19.51 -3.74 -1.02
C THR A 126 -18.09 -4.29 -0.86
N VAL A 127 -17.96 -5.57 -0.62
CA VAL A 127 -16.72 -6.34 -0.85
C VAL A 127 -16.96 -7.32 -1.98
N PHE A 128 -15.96 -7.56 -2.82
CA PHE A 128 -16.11 -8.40 -4.00
C PHE A 128 -14.85 -9.21 -4.33
N LYS A 129 -15.04 -10.26 -5.09
CA LYS A 129 -13.99 -10.97 -5.81
C LYS A 129 -14.21 -10.79 -7.31
N ALA A 130 -13.13 -10.58 -8.04
CA ALA A 130 -13.14 -10.48 -9.50
C ALA A 130 -11.95 -11.24 -10.09
N GLY A 131 -12.00 -11.53 -11.39
CA GLY A 131 -10.92 -12.20 -12.09
C GLY A 131 -11.11 -12.14 -13.60
N LEU A 132 -10.10 -12.59 -14.34
CA LEU A 132 -10.20 -12.78 -15.79
C LEU A 132 -10.83 -14.15 -16.06
N ASP A 133 -11.98 -14.15 -16.71
CA ASP A 133 -12.68 -15.37 -17.15
C ASP A 133 -12.79 -15.37 -18.68
N GLY A 134 -12.09 -16.31 -19.33
CA GLY A 134 -12.01 -16.38 -20.78
C GLY A 134 -11.47 -15.11 -21.43
N GLY A 135 -10.52 -14.43 -20.77
CA GLY A 135 -9.93 -13.18 -21.23
C GLY A 135 -10.83 -11.96 -21.06
N ARG A 136 -11.75 -11.98 -20.10
CA ARG A 136 -12.62 -10.84 -19.77
C ARG A 136 -12.74 -10.66 -18.26
N LEU A 137 -12.55 -9.43 -17.80
CA LEU A 137 -12.71 -9.09 -16.39
C LEU A 137 -14.17 -9.21 -15.95
N SER A 138 -14.43 -10.02 -14.91
CA SER A 138 -15.79 -10.29 -14.40
C SER A 138 -15.80 -10.43 -12.89
N TYR A 139 -16.98 -10.13 -12.27
CA TYR A 139 -17.18 -10.46 -10.86
C TYR A 139 -17.35 -11.97 -10.69
N ILE A 140 -16.64 -12.50 -9.70
CA ILE A 140 -16.80 -13.87 -9.20
C ILE A 140 -17.90 -13.89 -8.13
N GLU A 141 -17.80 -12.98 -7.15
CA GLU A 141 -18.74 -12.89 -6.02
C GLU A 141 -18.80 -11.44 -5.51
N LYS A 142 -19.97 -11.04 -5.02
CA LYS A 142 -20.19 -9.75 -4.34
C LYS A 142 -20.97 -9.96 -3.05
N MET A 143 -20.55 -9.27 -1.98
CA MET A 143 -21.25 -9.22 -0.70
C MET A 143 -21.48 -7.77 -0.31
N GLU A 144 -22.74 -7.42 0.02
CA GLU A 144 -23.05 -6.12 0.59
C GLU A 144 -22.58 -6.07 2.04
N LYS A 145 -21.94 -4.97 2.41
CA LYS A 145 -21.56 -4.68 3.80
C LYS A 145 -22.74 -4.12 4.57
N GLU A 146 -22.66 -4.17 5.89
CA GLU A 146 -23.63 -3.48 6.74
C GLU A 146 -23.68 -1.98 6.39
N PRO A 147 -24.89 -1.37 6.38
CA PRO A 147 -25.02 0.07 6.10
C PRO A 147 -24.17 0.90 7.06
N LEU A 148 -23.43 1.86 6.52
CA LEU A 148 -22.67 2.81 7.32
C LEU A 148 -23.65 3.74 8.05
N ASN A 149 -23.68 3.66 9.38
CA ASN A 149 -24.47 4.56 10.22
C ASN A 149 -23.55 5.65 10.80
N VAL A 150 -23.09 6.56 9.93
CA VAL A 150 -22.10 7.59 10.29
C VAL A 150 -22.42 8.94 9.64
N THR A 151 -21.95 10.00 10.27
CA THR A 151 -22.05 11.38 9.79
C THR A 151 -20.87 11.78 8.88
N LEU A 152 -19.97 10.85 8.57
CA LEU A 152 -18.80 11.11 7.73
C LEU A 152 -19.20 11.45 6.29
N SER A 153 -18.41 12.31 5.65
CA SER A 153 -18.52 12.60 4.22
C SER A 153 -18.21 11.36 3.37
N ARG A 154 -18.60 11.40 2.09
CA ARG A 154 -18.27 10.31 1.15
C ARG A 154 -16.77 10.11 0.99
N MET A 155 -16.00 11.21 1.04
CA MET A 155 -14.54 11.17 0.96
C MET A 155 -13.94 10.46 2.17
N GLU A 156 -14.35 10.82 3.40
CA GLU A 156 -13.87 10.16 4.62
C GLU A 156 -14.27 8.70 4.66
N CYS A 157 -15.48 8.34 4.22
CA CYS A 157 -15.88 6.94 4.08
C CYS A 157 -15.00 6.19 3.06
N GLY A 158 -14.63 6.84 1.95
CA GLY A 158 -13.71 6.29 0.96
C GLY A 158 -12.31 6.08 1.54
N LEU A 159 -11.74 7.10 2.15
CA LEU A 159 -10.41 7.04 2.78
C LEU A 159 -10.33 5.95 3.85
N SER A 160 -11.34 5.84 4.69
CA SER A 160 -11.41 4.79 5.72
C SER A 160 -11.46 3.37 5.16
N ASN A 161 -11.70 3.17 3.87
CA ASN A 161 -11.76 1.86 3.21
C ASN A 161 -10.61 1.65 2.21
N ALA A 162 -9.68 2.61 2.10
CA ALA A 162 -8.72 2.66 1.00
C ALA A 162 -7.56 1.66 1.13
N TYR A 163 -7.11 1.37 2.34
CA TYR A 163 -5.91 0.56 2.56
C TYR A 163 -6.27 -0.84 2.98
N THR A 164 -6.12 -1.78 2.07
CA THR A 164 -6.51 -3.17 2.25
C THR A 164 -5.34 -4.12 2.01
N LEU A 165 -5.43 -5.33 2.53
CA LEU A 165 -4.42 -6.37 2.30
C LEU A 165 -5.03 -7.77 2.32
N VAL A 166 -4.38 -8.71 1.62
CA VAL A 166 -4.63 -10.15 1.73
C VAL A 166 -3.46 -10.81 2.46
N ASP A 167 -3.76 -11.56 3.51
CA ASP A 167 -2.73 -12.29 4.24
C ASP A 167 -2.41 -13.66 3.62
N CYS A 168 -1.38 -14.31 4.14
CA CYS A 168 -0.94 -15.63 3.68
C CYS A 168 -1.96 -16.76 3.92
N GLU A 169 -3.00 -16.53 4.72
CA GLU A 169 -4.12 -17.46 4.93
C GLU A 169 -5.30 -17.19 3.98
N GLY A 170 -5.18 -16.22 3.07
CA GLY A 170 -6.23 -15.81 2.15
C GLY A 170 -7.33 -14.96 2.81
N THR A 171 -7.04 -14.34 3.94
CA THR A 171 -7.95 -13.39 4.58
C THR A 171 -7.75 -12.00 4.00
N PHE A 172 -8.80 -11.41 3.46
CA PHE A 172 -8.81 -10.02 2.99
C PHE A 172 -9.22 -9.09 4.12
N PHE A 173 -8.28 -8.27 4.61
CA PHE A 173 -8.50 -7.31 5.67
C PHE A 173 -8.86 -5.94 5.11
N VAL A 174 -9.95 -5.39 5.62
CA VAL A 174 -10.55 -4.13 5.17
C VAL A 174 -10.86 -3.25 6.37
N PRO A 175 -10.28 -2.06 6.48
CA PRO A 175 -10.73 -1.08 7.47
C PRO A 175 -12.06 -0.47 7.01
N SER A 176 -12.90 -0.10 7.96
CA SER A 176 -14.15 0.61 7.69
C SER A 176 -14.57 1.39 8.92
N ILE A 177 -14.41 2.69 8.88
CA ILE A 177 -14.64 3.65 9.97
C ILE A 177 -13.79 3.26 11.21
N ARG A 178 -14.35 2.62 12.21
CA ARG A 178 -13.68 2.20 13.47
C ARG A 178 -13.40 0.70 13.53
N LYS A 179 -13.68 -0.01 12.44
CA LYS A 179 -13.60 -1.47 12.40
C LYS A 179 -12.56 -1.93 11.40
N ILE A 180 -12.02 -3.12 11.63
CA ILE A 180 -11.27 -3.91 10.64
C ILE A 180 -12.04 -5.21 10.47
N PHE A 181 -12.45 -5.47 9.24
CA PHE A 181 -13.11 -6.72 8.85
C PHE A 181 -12.09 -7.67 8.23
N GLY A 182 -12.17 -8.95 8.61
CA GLY A 182 -11.51 -10.03 7.90
C GLY A 182 -12.53 -10.78 7.05
N TYR A 183 -12.37 -10.80 5.74
CA TYR A 183 -13.20 -11.57 4.80
C TYR A 183 -12.42 -12.75 4.25
N SER A 184 -13.10 -13.84 3.98
CA SER A 184 -12.51 -15.04 3.37
C SER A 184 -13.52 -15.79 2.52
N ASP A 185 -13.05 -16.83 1.84
CA ASP A 185 -13.91 -17.79 1.17
C ASP A 185 -14.70 -18.62 2.18
N GLU A 186 -15.99 -18.88 1.92
CA GLU A 186 -16.81 -19.80 2.70
C GLU A 186 -16.22 -21.22 2.69
N VAL A 187 -15.72 -21.65 1.53
CA VAL A 187 -15.01 -22.91 1.35
C VAL A 187 -13.53 -22.61 1.12
N PRO A 188 -12.63 -22.88 2.09
CA PRO A 188 -11.22 -22.58 1.95
C PRO A 188 -10.62 -23.22 0.68
N GLY A 189 -9.95 -22.40 -0.13
CA GLY A 189 -9.31 -22.83 -1.37
C GLY A 189 -10.24 -22.92 -2.59
N ASP A 190 -11.51 -22.51 -2.46
CA ASP A 190 -12.44 -22.38 -3.58
C ASP A 190 -12.69 -20.88 -3.89
N PRO A 191 -12.05 -20.33 -4.95
CA PRO A 191 -12.22 -18.93 -5.32
C PRO A 191 -13.66 -18.55 -5.69
N TYR A 192 -14.47 -19.53 -6.10
CA TYR A 192 -15.86 -19.34 -6.53
C TYR A 192 -16.87 -19.47 -5.40
N SER A 193 -16.43 -19.85 -4.19
CA SER A 193 -17.31 -19.89 -3.02
C SER A 193 -17.74 -18.50 -2.59
N LYS A 194 -18.76 -18.40 -1.74
CA LYS A 194 -19.26 -17.13 -1.21
C LYS A 194 -18.20 -16.43 -0.36
N ILE A 195 -18.31 -15.12 -0.29
CA ILE A 195 -17.54 -14.31 0.68
C ILE A 195 -18.21 -14.43 2.05
N VAL A 196 -17.42 -14.66 3.10
CA VAL A 196 -17.89 -14.68 4.49
C VAL A 196 -17.04 -13.73 5.33
N THR A 197 -17.64 -13.17 6.38
CA THR A 197 -16.91 -12.42 7.41
C THR A 197 -16.30 -13.42 8.39
N LYS A 198 -14.96 -13.53 8.38
CA LYS A 198 -14.17 -14.39 9.29
C LYS A 198 -14.08 -13.79 10.70
N GLY A 199 -14.04 -12.47 10.81
CA GLY A 199 -13.95 -11.74 12.07
C GLY A 199 -14.06 -10.24 11.89
N VAL A 200 -14.26 -9.54 13.01
CA VAL A 200 -14.34 -8.08 13.07
C VAL A 200 -13.63 -7.60 14.33
N PHE A 201 -12.73 -6.65 14.17
CA PHE A 201 -12.19 -5.85 15.25
C PHE A 201 -12.89 -4.49 15.27
N GLU A 202 -13.15 -3.93 16.43
CA GLU A 202 -13.66 -2.57 16.61
C GLU A 202 -12.80 -1.85 17.65
N ILE A 203 -12.39 -0.61 17.34
CA ILE A 203 -11.62 0.20 18.29
C ILE A 203 -12.47 0.45 19.53
N PRO A 204 -12.00 0.11 20.75
CA PRO A 204 -12.72 0.40 21.99
C PRO A 204 -12.99 1.90 22.14
N GLU A 205 -14.17 2.27 22.65
CA GLU A 205 -14.58 3.67 22.81
C GLU A 205 -13.63 4.49 23.67
N ASP A 206 -13.01 3.88 24.69
CA ASP A 206 -12.02 4.51 25.57
C ASP A 206 -10.66 4.74 24.91
N GLN A 207 -10.44 4.20 23.70
CA GLN A 207 -9.27 4.41 22.87
C GLN A 207 -9.50 5.46 21.77
N LEU A 208 -10.71 5.98 21.64
CA LEU A 208 -11.04 7.02 20.67
C LEU A 208 -10.75 8.40 21.26
N ARG A 209 -10.12 9.27 20.44
CA ARG A 209 -9.83 10.68 20.80
C ARG A 209 -10.99 11.62 20.49
N SER A 210 -11.87 11.24 19.54
CA SER A 210 -13.03 12.04 19.14
C SER A 210 -14.12 11.18 18.49
N GLU A 211 -15.33 11.77 18.35
CA GLU A 211 -16.48 11.10 17.72
C GLU A 211 -16.33 10.95 16.19
N ASP A 212 -15.49 11.75 15.55
CA ASP A 212 -15.20 11.73 14.12
C ASP A 212 -13.93 10.91 13.78
N GLU A 213 -13.37 10.20 14.75
CA GLU A 213 -12.18 9.37 14.53
C GLU A 213 -12.51 8.13 13.70
N PHE A 214 -11.67 7.86 12.70
CA PHE A 214 -11.76 6.69 11.84
C PHE A 214 -10.37 6.16 11.48
N ILE A 215 -10.27 4.90 11.09
CA ILE A 215 -9.04 4.27 10.61
C ILE A 215 -8.71 4.86 9.24
N ALA A 216 -7.58 5.54 9.12
CA ALA A 216 -7.09 6.17 7.90
C ALA A 216 -6.10 5.30 7.13
N GLY A 217 -5.46 4.31 7.77
CA GLY A 217 -4.50 3.42 7.13
C GLY A 217 -4.40 2.06 7.79
N LEU A 218 -4.04 1.04 7.02
CA LEU A 218 -3.84 -0.34 7.45
C LEU A 218 -2.58 -0.92 6.78
N ASN A 219 -1.78 -1.65 7.55
CA ASN A 219 -0.60 -2.38 7.12
C ASN A 219 -0.44 -3.66 7.97
N ILE A 220 0.63 -4.41 7.79
CA ILE A 220 0.93 -5.62 8.53
C ILE A 220 2.42 -5.65 8.94
N ALA A 221 2.67 -5.86 10.22
CA ALA A 221 4.01 -6.03 10.76
C ALA A 221 4.62 -7.40 10.38
N TYR A 222 5.93 -7.53 10.51
CA TYR A 222 6.67 -8.75 10.13
C TYR A 222 6.49 -9.92 11.11
N ASP A 223 5.83 -9.70 12.24
CA ASP A 223 5.37 -10.74 13.16
C ASP A 223 3.90 -11.17 12.92
N GLY A 224 3.26 -10.56 11.90
CA GLY A 224 1.90 -10.89 11.47
C GLY A 224 0.79 -10.13 12.18
N MET A 225 1.14 -9.15 13.02
CA MET A 225 0.14 -8.23 13.58
C MET A 225 -0.33 -7.24 12.52
N LEU A 226 -1.63 -6.99 12.46
CA LEU A 226 -2.19 -5.87 11.69
C LEU A 226 -1.84 -4.56 12.39
N VAL A 227 -1.45 -3.56 11.63
CA VAL A 227 -1.09 -2.24 12.14
C VAL A 227 -2.01 -1.21 11.47
N PHE A 228 -2.60 -0.33 12.24
CA PHE A 228 -3.46 0.72 11.70
C PHE A 228 -3.13 2.08 12.31
N ILE A 229 -3.53 3.11 11.60
CA ILE A 229 -3.50 4.51 12.04
C ILE A 229 -4.89 5.12 11.89
N THR A 230 -5.29 5.95 12.85
CA THR A 230 -6.52 6.74 12.72
C THR A 230 -6.23 8.16 12.22
N ASN A 231 -7.26 8.84 11.69
CA ASN A 231 -7.17 10.25 11.31
C ASN A 231 -6.82 11.20 12.48
N LYS A 232 -6.92 10.73 13.72
CA LYS A 232 -6.52 11.47 14.94
C LYS A 232 -5.20 10.98 15.53
N ALA A 233 -4.35 10.37 14.70
CA ALA A 233 -3.01 9.92 15.04
C ALA A 233 -2.96 8.90 16.21
N THR A 234 -3.92 7.99 16.28
CA THR A 234 -3.87 6.81 17.14
C THR A 234 -3.28 5.64 16.35
N VAL A 235 -2.12 5.13 16.75
CA VAL A 235 -1.53 3.89 16.22
C VAL A 235 -2.11 2.73 16.98
N GLY A 236 -2.61 1.72 16.26
CA GLY A 236 -3.05 0.46 16.84
C GLY A 236 -2.35 -0.73 16.21
N VAL A 237 -2.06 -1.74 17.04
CA VAL A 237 -1.56 -3.05 16.61
C VAL A 237 -2.54 -4.09 17.10
N VAL A 238 -3.05 -4.94 16.21
CA VAL A 238 -4.08 -5.93 16.51
C VAL A 238 -3.74 -7.27 15.87
N SER A 239 -3.99 -8.38 16.59
CA SER A 239 -3.79 -9.72 16.02
C SER A 239 -4.73 -9.98 14.85
N ARG A 240 -4.30 -10.80 13.86
CA ARG A 240 -5.16 -11.20 12.73
C ARG A 240 -6.39 -12.03 13.16
N SER A 241 -6.35 -12.61 14.36
CA SER A 241 -7.49 -13.28 15.02
C SER A 241 -8.40 -12.33 15.80
N PHE A 242 -8.01 -11.05 15.97
CA PHE A 242 -8.73 -10.02 16.70
C PHE A 242 -8.90 -10.27 18.20
N ASP A 243 -8.02 -11.05 18.81
CA ASP A 243 -8.06 -11.41 20.24
C ASP A 243 -7.12 -10.57 21.13
N SER A 244 -6.24 -9.78 20.53
CA SER A 244 -5.34 -8.85 21.25
C SER A 244 -5.16 -7.55 20.47
N ALA A 245 -5.07 -6.43 21.20
CA ALA A 245 -4.82 -5.13 20.59
C ALA A 245 -4.02 -4.24 21.55
N HIS A 246 -3.15 -3.38 20.97
CA HIS A 246 -2.35 -2.39 21.65
C HIS A 246 -2.48 -1.04 20.96
N PHE A 247 -2.45 0.05 21.72
CA PHE A 247 -2.68 1.39 21.20
C PHE A 247 -1.62 2.37 21.71
N LEU A 248 -1.31 3.36 20.88
CA LEU A 248 -0.50 4.51 21.25
C LEU A 248 -1.08 5.77 20.59
N HIS A 249 -1.44 6.75 21.41
CA HIS A 249 -1.81 8.08 20.92
C HIS A 249 -0.54 8.90 20.68
N LEU A 250 -0.34 9.34 19.44
CA LEU A 250 0.71 10.29 19.09
C LEU A 250 0.31 11.71 19.52
N GLY A 251 1.12 12.68 19.31
CA GLY A 251 1.00 14.06 19.79
C GLY A 251 -0.41 14.63 19.95
N GLU A 252 -0.56 15.64 20.77
CA GLU A 252 -1.83 16.35 20.96
C GLU A 252 -2.14 17.15 19.68
N ASP A 253 -3.41 17.14 19.24
CA ASP A 253 -3.90 17.86 18.07
C ASP A 253 -3.11 17.56 16.78
N GLU A 254 -2.69 16.31 16.61
CA GLU A 254 -2.10 15.81 15.37
C GLU A 254 -3.10 14.97 14.59
N GLU A 255 -3.06 15.12 13.27
CA GLU A 255 -3.93 14.42 12.35
C GLU A 255 -3.11 13.67 11.30
N THR A 256 -3.70 12.61 10.74
CA THR A 256 -3.14 11.87 9.60
C THR A 256 -4.21 11.70 8.54
N SER A 257 -3.80 11.76 7.27
CA SER A 257 -4.66 11.50 6.11
C SER A 257 -4.20 10.29 5.29
N ASN A 258 -3.11 9.62 5.72
CA ASN A 258 -2.39 8.62 4.95
C ASN A 258 -2.22 7.33 5.74
N SER A 259 -1.73 6.29 5.05
CA SER A 259 -1.36 5.03 5.67
C SER A 259 0.04 5.10 6.31
N ILE A 260 0.56 3.95 6.65
CA ILE A 260 1.77 3.72 7.42
C ILE A 260 2.63 2.67 6.74
N ALA A 261 3.95 2.74 6.93
CA ALA A 261 4.87 1.69 6.52
C ALA A 261 5.37 0.89 7.72
N CYS A 262 5.75 -0.37 7.50
CA CYS A 262 6.30 -1.26 8.53
C CYS A 262 7.61 -1.87 8.07
N ASP A 263 8.60 -1.98 8.97
CA ASP A 263 9.85 -2.67 8.72
C ASP A 263 9.99 -3.99 9.50
N GLU A 264 11.00 -4.78 9.15
CA GLU A 264 11.29 -6.09 9.72
C GLU A 264 11.71 -6.05 11.19
N ASP A 265 12.13 -4.89 11.70
CA ASP A 265 12.59 -4.68 13.08
C ASP A 265 11.48 -4.15 13.99
N GLY A 266 10.22 -4.16 13.53
CA GLY A 266 9.05 -3.70 14.26
C GLY A 266 8.87 -2.18 14.25
N GLY A 267 9.56 -1.48 13.34
CA GLY A 267 9.32 -0.05 13.10
C GLY A 267 8.01 0.18 12.35
N ILE A 268 7.21 1.09 12.87
CA ILE A 268 5.96 1.58 12.27
C ILE A 268 6.17 3.07 11.99
N TYR A 269 6.04 3.45 10.71
CA TYR A 269 6.36 4.81 10.26
C TYR A 269 5.10 5.59 9.97
N VAL A 270 4.91 6.68 10.70
CA VAL A 270 3.70 7.52 10.66
C VAL A 270 4.10 8.97 10.38
N VAL A 271 3.51 9.59 9.37
CA VAL A 271 3.59 11.02 9.16
C VAL A 271 2.27 11.67 9.59
N THR A 272 2.36 12.67 10.43
CA THR A 272 1.21 13.45 10.91
C THR A 272 1.25 14.87 10.36
N SER A 273 0.28 15.68 10.71
CA SER A 273 0.24 17.12 10.39
C SER A 273 1.40 17.93 11.02
N LYS A 274 2.23 17.34 11.89
CA LYS A 274 3.32 18.04 12.59
C LYS A 274 4.66 17.32 12.55
N HIS A 275 4.68 15.98 12.63
CA HIS A 275 5.89 15.21 12.82
C HIS A 275 5.94 13.97 11.93
N MET A 276 7.16 13.49 11.72
CA MET A 276 7.44 12.15 11.24
C MET A 276 7.83 11.28 12.45
N TYR A 277 7.17 10.13 12.61
CA TYR A 277 7.39 9.19 13.70
C TYR A 277 7.94 7.86 13.21
N ARG A 278 8.84 7.27 13.98
CA ARG A 278 9.01 5.83 14.08
C ARG A 278 8.45 5.37 15.40
N VAL A 279 7.34 4.69 15.37
CA VAL A 279 6.79 3.99 16.52
C VAL A 279 7.37 2.59 16.53
N GLN A 280 7.99 2.18 17.63
CA GLN A 280 8.54 0.84 17.77
C GLN A 280 7.47 -0.08 18.37
N TRP A 281 7.14 -1.14 17.64
CA TRP A 281 6.43 -2.30 18.16
C TRP A 281 7.43 -3.25 18.80
N THR A 282 7.27 -3.54 20.10
CA THR A 282 8.20 -4.36 20.89
C THR A 282 7.75 -5.81 21.03
N GLY A 283 6.58 -6.16 20.45
CA GLY A 283 5.94 -7.47 20.61
C GLY A 283 4.91 -7.51 21.74
N ASP A 284 4.94 -6.52 22.65
CA ASP A 284 4.01 -6.40 23.78
C ASP A 284 3.55 -4.96 24.06
N GLY A 285 4.08 -3.98 23.33
CA GLY A 285 3.72 -2.56 23.46
C GLY A 285 4.25 -1.69 22.33
N LEU A 286 3.76 -0.45 22.29
CA LEU A 286 4.14 0.58 21.32
C LEU A 286 4.87 1.72 22.04
N THR A 287 5.96 2.22 21.47
CA THR A 287 6.75 3.30 22.06
C THR A 287 7.38 4.19 21.00
N THR A 288 7.59 5.48 21.33
CA THR A 288 8.39 6.43 20.55
C THR A 288 9.74 6.72 21.19
N ASN A 289 10.11 6.01 22.27
CA ASN A 289 11.38 6.20 22.95
C ASN A 289 12.57 5.79 22.08
N GLU A 290 13.59 6.65 21.97
CA GLU A 290 14.80 6.34 21.21
C GLU A 290 15.59 5.15 21.77
N SER A 291 15.57 4.97 23.10
CA SER A 291 16.24 3.83 23.75
C SER A 291 15.62 2.48 23.41
N GLU A 292 14.38 2.47 22.92
CA GLU A 292 13.63 1.29 22.52
C GLU A 292 13.48 1.18 21.00
N GLY A 293 14.10 2.09 20.24
CA GLY A 293 14.10 2.09 18.78
C GLY A 293 13.12 3.07 18.13
N GLY A 294 12.25 3.73 18.90
CA GLY A 294 11.36 4.78 18.40
C GLY A 294 12.10 6.10 18.13
N TRP A 295 11.46 7.01 17.42
CA TRP A 295 11.94 8.39 17.28
C TRP A 295 10.83 9.33 16.77
N ILE A 296 11.04 10.64 16.97
CA ILE A 296 10.17 11.71 16.47
C ILE A 296 11.08 12.73 15.77
N ALA A 297 10.68 13.17 14.59
CA ALA A 297 11.40 14.19 13.82
C ALA A 297 10.44 15.28 13.33
N ASN A 298 10.90 16.52 13.42
CA ASN A 298 10.18 17.67 12.86
C ASN A 298 10.40 17.77 11.36
N TYR A 299 9.39 18.24 10.64
CA TYR A 299 9.49 18.57 9.21
C TYR A 299 8.68 19.81 8.86
N GLU A 300 8.78 20.32 7.64
CA GLU A 300 8.03 21.49 7.20
C GLU A 300 6.59 21.09 6.80
N THR A 301 5.62 21.75 7.38
CA THR A 301 4.20 21.56 7.11
C THR A 301 3.61 22.81 6.46
N GLY A 302 2.49 22.66 5.74
CA GLY A 302 1.81 23.78 5.09
C GLY A 302 1.01 24.65 6.05
N GLY A 303 0.65 25.85 5.58
CA GLY A 303 -0.19 26.79 6.33
C GLY A 303 -1.67 26.67 6.07
N GLU A 304 -2.08 26.24 4.86
CA GLU A 304 -3.49 26.15 4.45
C GLU A 304 -3.77 24.82 3.75
N VAL A 305 -4.96 24.29 3.99
CA VAL A 305 -5.52 23.14 3.27
C VAL A 305 -6.34 23.66 2.11
N GLY A 306 -6.08 23.16 0.90
CA GLY A 306 -6.81 23.61 -0.30
C GLY A 306 -6.45 22.80 -1.55
N GLY A 307 -7.21 22.99 -2.60
CA GLY A 307 -7.03 22.24 -3.84
C GLY A 307 -7.37 20.76 -3.66
N ILE A 308 -6.37 19.89 -3.81
CA ILE A 308 -6.51 18.44 -3.58
C ILE A 308 -5.95 18.01 -2.23
N ARG A 309 -5.31 18.88 -1.47
CA ARG A 309 -4.68 18.56 -0.18
C ARG A 309 -5.73 18.18 0.86
N LEU A 310 -5.53 17.04 1.51
CA LEU A 310 -6.40 16.51 2.55
C LEU A 310 -5.98 16.94 3.96
N GLY A 311 -4.78 17.52 4.13
CA GLY A 311 -4.25 17.94 5.41
C GLY A 311 -3.11 18.96 5.29
N MET A 312 -2.67 19.51 6.43
CA MET A 312 -1.58 20.50 6.53
C MET A 312 -0.19 19.86 6.41
N GLY A 313 -0.08 18.56 6.62
CA GLY A 313 1.17 17.80 6.56
C GLY A 313 1.43 17.18 5.19
N SER A 314 2.19 16.08 5.21
CA SER A 314 2.44 15.26 4.03
C SER A 314 1.16 14.65 3.47
N GLY A 315 0.98 14.69 2.16
CA GLY A 315 -0.05 13.94 1.43
C GLY A 315 0.35 12.50 1.11
N SER A 316 1.62 12.13 1.34
CA SER A 316 2.17 10.82 1.02
C SER A 316 2.10 9.84 2.20
N THR A 317 1.73 8.59 1.96
CA THR A 317 2.08 7.49 2.88
C THR A 317 3.61 7.42 2.99
N PRO A 318 4.20 7.32 4.19
CA PRO A 318 5.63 7.09 4.32
C PRO A 318 6.08 5.86 3.53
N THR A 319 7.14 6.01 2.75
CA THR A 319 7.71 4.91 1.96
C THR A 319 9.12 4.62 2.45
N LEU A 320 9.47 3.34 2.61
CA LEU A 320 10.80 2.95 3.07
C LEU A 320 11.74 2.72 1.88
N MET A 321 12.91 3.34 1.96
CA MET A 321 14.00 3.23 0.99
C MET A 321 15.21 2.56 1.63
N GLY A 322 15.91 1.73 0.87
CA GLY A 322 17.09 1.01 1.30
C GLY A 322 16.79 -0.27 2.08
N THR A 323 17.54 -1.31 1.79
CA THR A 323 17.40 -2.66 2.35
C THR A 323 18.77 -3.21 2.77
N GLY A 324 18.81 -4.25 3.60
CA GLY A 324 20.05 -4.90 4.03
C GLY A 324 21.06 -3.91 4.63
N GLU A 325 22.25 -3.84 4.03
CA GLU A 325 23.37 -2.99 4.45
C GLU A 325 23.37 -1.60 3.77
N GLN A 326 22.35 -1.27 2.99
CA GLN A 326 22.22 0.03 2.34
C GLN A 326 21.94 1.13 3.35
N ASP A 327 22.17 2.40 2.95
CA ASP A 327 21.61 3.55 3.67
C ASP A 327 20.09 3.43 3.67
N LYS A 328 19.46 3.64 4.83
CA LYS A 328 18.04 3.41 5.01
C LYS A 328 17.30 4.68 5.37
N PHE A 329 16.23 4.95 4.63
CA PHE A 329 15.44 6.17 4.77
C PHE A 329 13.96 5.91 4.88
N VAL A 330 13.26 6.88 5.48
CA VAL A 330 11.84 7.11 5.28
C VAL A 330 11.69 8.27 4.31
N VAL A 331 10.90 8.08 3.27
CA VAL A 331 10.66 9.07 2.21
C VAL A 331 9.24 9.57 2.29
N ILE A 332 9.08 10.88 2.27
CA ILE A 332 7.78 11.57 2.15
C ILE A 332 7.89 12.76 1.20
N THR A 333 6.76 13.32 0.80
CA THR A 333 6.66 14.73 0.36
C THR A 333 6.20 15.58 1.52
N ASP A 334 6.67 16.82 1.64
CA ASP A 334 6.26 17.72 2.73
C ASP A 334 4.98 18.53 2.42
N GLY A 335 4.54 19.34 3.36
CA GLY A 335 3.32 20.14 3.25
C GLY A 335 3.53 21.58 2.77
N GLN A 336 4.72 21.98 2.35
CA GLN A 336 4.99 23.36 1.93
C GLN A 336 4.26 23.71 0.61
N ASP A 337 4.09 25.00 0.33
CA ASP A 337 3.50 25.48 -0.93
C ASP A 337 4.34 25.00 -2.12
N LEU A 338 5.66 25.21 -2.09
CA LEU A 338 6.60 24.49 -2.94
C LEU A 338 7.04 23.24 -2.20
N MET A 339 6.42 22.14 -2.54
CA MET A 339 6.63 20.84 -1.91
C MET A 339 8.07 20.35 -2.07
N HIS A 340 8.60 19.68 -1.04
CA HIS A 340 9.90 19.01 -1.08
C HIS A 340 9.72 17.49 -0.98
N ILE A 341 10.60 16.76 -1.62
CA ILE A 341 10.87 15.38 -1.23
C ILE A 341 11.83 15.40 -0.04
N VAL A 342 11.48 14.65 1.01
CA VAL A 342 12.23 14.61 2.28
C VAL A 342 12.61 13.18 2.60
N LEU A 343 13.90 12.95 2.84
CA LEU A 343 14.46 11.69 3.33
C LEU A 343 14.83 11.85 4.81
N PHE A 344 14.34 10.95 5.65
CA PHE A 344 14.76 10.84 7.05
C PHE A 344 15.62 9.58 7.22
N TRP A 345 16.73 9.69 7.95
CA TRP A 345 17.47 8.51 8.39
C TRP A 345 16.53 7.57 9.17
N ARG A 346 16.34 6.37 8.65
CA ARG A 346 15.35 5.41 9.19
C ARG A 346 15.81 4.82 10.52
N ASP A 347 16.99 4.22 10.53
CA ASP A 347 17.52 3.52 11.69
C ASP A 347 18.40 4.46 12.54
N LYS A 348 19.66 4.60 12.17
CA LYS A 348 20.65 5.42 12.88
C LYS A 348 21.06 6.61 12.03
N ILE A 349 21.09 7.77 12.68
CA ILE A 349 21.77 8.92 12.10
C ILE A 349 23.26 8.62 12.11
N LEU A 350 23.96 8.85 10.99
CA LEU A 350 25.41 8.66 10.92
C LEU A 350 26.12 9.51 12.00
N PRO A 351 27.17 8.98 12.66
CA PRO A 351 27.82 9.69 13.80
C PRO A 351 28.29 11.11 13.45
N ASP A 352 28.85 11.27 12.26
CA ASP A 352 29.39 12.56 11.77
C ASP A 352 28.36 13.38 10.99
N TRP A 353 27.10 12.93 10.92
CA TRP A 353 26.04 13.65 10.22
C TRP A 353 25.71 14.96 10.94
N VAL A 354 25.78 16.04 10.22
CA VAL A 354 25.42 17.39 10.71
C VAL A 354 24.07 17.76 10.10
N GLN A 355 23.20 18.35 10.92
CA GLN A 355 21.91 18.84 10.43
C GLN A 355 22.09 19.75 9.22
N ILE A 356 21.37 19.50 8.15
CA ILE A 356 21.39 20.31 6.94
C ILE A 356 20.84 21.70 7.28
N PRO A 357 21.56 22.78 6.93
CA PRO A 357 21.09 24.15 7.19
C PRO A 357 19.71 24.40 6.56
N GLY A 358 18.79 24.94 7.35
CA GLY A 358 17.43 25.23 6.93
C GLY A 358 16.42 24.10 7.17
N THR A 359 16.86 22.88 7.47
CA THR A 359 15.93 21.78 7.82
C THR A 359 15.51 21.84 9.29
N LYS A 360 14.35 21.25 9.60
CA LYS A 360 13.77 21.28 10.96
C LYS A 360 14.39 20.25 11.91
N ASP A 361 15.03 19.23 11.40
CA ASP A 361 15.53 18.13 12.23
C ASP A 361 16.85 17.56 11.70
N ARG A 362 17.73 17.12 12.63
CA ARG A 362 18.98 16.45 12.27
C ARG A 362 18.75 15.11 11.58
N ARG A 363 17.59 14.49 11.78
CA ARG A 363 17.24 13.21 11.13
C ARG A 363 16.98 13.37 9.63
N ILE A 364 16.77 14.57 9.14
CA ILE A 364 16.61 14.84 7.71
C ILE A 364 17.94 14.62 7.00
N ALA A 365 17.97 13.61 6.13
CA ALA A 365 19.12 13.27 5.29
C ALA A 365 19.14 14.04 3.97
N ALA A 366 17.95 14.41 3.47
CA ALA A 366 17.78 15.28 2.31
C ALA A 366 16.43 15.98 2.35
N GLN A 367 16.38 17.20 1.82
CA GLN A 367 15.14 17.95 1.58
C GLN A 367 15.36 18.79 0.32
N ILE A 368 14.67 18.44 -0.77
CA ILE A 368 14.85 19.05 -2.09
C ILE A 368 13.50 19.49 -2.63
N PRO A 369 13.37 20.73 -3.16
CA PRO A 369 12.13 21.17 -3.79
C PRO A 369 11.81 20.32 -5.02
N VAL A 370 10.52 19.95 -5.16
CA VAL A 370 10.00 19.23 -6.33
C VAL A 370 9.40 20.26 -7.26
N THR A 371 10.07 20.51 -8.37
CA THR A 371 9.73 21.60 -9.30
C THR A 371 9.10 21.12 -10.61
N PHE A 372 9.13 19.82 -10.86
CA PHE A 372 8.71 19.21 -12.12
C PHE A 372 9.29 19.89 -13.37
N GLY A 373 10.56 20.33 -13.27
CA GLY A 373 11.29 20.99 -14.35
C GLY A 373 11.14 22.50 -14.43
N ASN A 374 10.26 23.12 -13.64
CA ASN A 374 10.13 24.57 -13.61
C ASN A 374 10.99 25.20 -12.48
N PRO A 375 12.18 25.77 -12.78
CA PRO A 375 13.03 26.35 -11.74
C PRO A 375 12.43 27.61 -11.06
N GLU A 376 11.39 28.20 -11.65
CA GLU A 376 10.69 29.36 -11.11
C GLU A 376 9.39 28.96 -10.38
N ALA A 377 9.16 27.65 -10.14
CA ALA A 377 7.98 27.19 -9.44
C ALA A 377 7.96 27.76 -8.01
N THR A 378 6.81 28.28 -7.62
CA THR A 378 6.54 28.76 -6.27
C THR A 378 5.58 27.85 -5.51
N GLU A 379 4.95 26.91 -6.23
CA GLU A 379 4.01 25.94 -5.69
C GLU A 379 4.15 24.60 -6.45
N SER A 380 3.97 23.53 -5.74
CA SER A 380 3.82 22.17 -6.26
C SER A 380 3.15 21.30 -5.21
N SER A 381 2.45 20.25 -5.62
CA SER A 381 1.84 19.32 -4.68
C SER A 381 1.78 17.90 -5.22
N SER A 382 1.85 16.93 -4.33
CA SER A 382 1.55 15.54 -4.59
C SER A 382 0.86 14.93 -3.36
N GLU A 383 -0.31 14.36 -3.58
CA GLU A 383 -1.06 13.59 -2.58
C GLU A 383 -0.88 12.07 -2.80
N GLN A 384 -0.05 11.68 -3.76
CA GLN A 384 0.31 10.29 -3.98
C GLN A 384 1.56 9.91 -3.18
N SER A 385 1.60 8.64 -2.78
CA SER A 385 2.77 8.06 -2.14
C SER A 385 3.95 7.98 -3.10
N VAL A 386 5.13 8.27 -2.59
CA VAL A 386 6.37 8.22 -3.39
C VAL A 386 6.64 6.78 -3.80
N CYS A 387 6.74 6.52 -5.11
CA CYS A 387 7.14 5.21 -5.61
C CYS A 387 8.65 5.06 -5.46
N VAL A 388 9.11 3.99 -4.79
CA VAL A 388 10.53 3.78 -4.46
C VAL A 388 11.01 2.45 -4.98
N ARG A 389 12.22 2.48 -5.60
CA ARG A 389 13.00 1.28 -5.90
C ARG A 389 14.49 1.56 -5.76
N GLY A 390 15.20 0.70 -5.01
CA GLY A 390 16.60 0.93 -4.66
C GLY A 390 16.75 2.29 -3.97
N TYR A 391 17.63 3.12 -4.51
CA TYR A 391 17.80 4.51 -4.07
C TYR A 391 17.01 5.53 -4.90
N GLY A 392 16.20 5.08 -5.84
CA GLY A 392 15.33 5.93 -6.66
C GLY A 392 13.97 6.19 -6.01
N ALA A 393 13.48 7.42 -6.15
CA ALA A 393 12.18 7.88 -5.66
C ALA A 393 11.48 8.70 -6.74
N LEU A 394 10.26 8.31 -7.11
CA LEU A 394 9.44 9.01 -8.10
C LEU A 394 8.33 9.78 -7.42
N VAL A 395 8.17 11.04 -7.82
CA VAL A 395 7.06 11.92 -7.42
C VAL A 395 6.30 12.32 -8.68
N VAL A 396 4.96 12.34 -8.61
CA VAL A 396 4.08 12.80 -9.68
C VAL A 396 3.38 14.10 -9.26
N ASN A 397 3.07 14.94 -10.23
CA ASN A 397 2.44 16.24 -9.97
C ASN A 397 0.92 16.12 -9.83
N ASN A 398 0.39 16.68 -8.75
CA ASN A 398 -1.05 16.85 -8.56
C ASN A 398 -1.51 18.31 -8.49
N GLN A 399 -0.58 19.26 -8.65
CA GLN A 399 -0.91 20.69 -8.67
C GLN A 399 -1.74 21.04 -9.91
N LEU A 400 -3.03 21.26 -9.73
CA LEU A 400 -3.93 21.64 -10.80
C LEU A 400 -3.68 23.10 -11.23
N ASN A 401 -3.83 23.39 -12.53
CA ASN A 401 -3.74 24.76 -13.05
C ASN A 401 -4.89 25.66 -12.57
N THR A 402 -6.01 25.05 -12.17
CA THR A 402 -7.16 25.74 -11.60
C THR A 402 -7.85 24.83 -10.60
N THR A 403 -8.14 25.32 -9.40
CA THR A 403 -8.75 24.55 -8.32
C THR A 403 -10.15 25.06 -7.99
N SER A 404 -11.00 24.14 -7.53
CA SER A 404 -12.29 24.39 -6.87
C SER A 404 -12.13 24.21 -5.36
N GLU A 405 -13.03 24.77 -4.57
CA GLU A 405 -13.14 24.48 -3.13
C GLU A 405 -13.60 23.04 -2.85
N ASP A 406 -14.26 22.39 -3.82
CA ASP A 406 -14.72 21.00 -3.71
C ASP A 406 -13.65 20.05 -4.27
N PRO A 407 -13.02 19.19 -3.44
CA PRO A 407 -11.98 18.26 -3.88
C PRO A 407 -12.50 17.23 -4.90
N ILE A 408 -13.78 16.84 -4.86
CA ILE A 408 -14.36 15.93 -5.85
C ILE A 408 -14.40 16.58 -7.23
N ILE A 409 -14.73 17.88 -7.29
CA ILE A 409 -14.69 18.64 -8.55
C ILE A 409 -13.25 18.67 -9.08
N ASN A 410 -12.25 18.90 -8.23
CA ASN A 410 -10.84 18.90 -8.61
C ASN A 410 -10.42 17.55 -9.21
N ILE A 411 -10.81 16.45 -8.59
CA ILE A 411 -10.53 15.10 -9.09
C ILE A 411 -11.15 14.89 -10.48
N VAL A 412 -12.41 15.28 -10.67
CA VAL A 412 -13.10 15.12 -11.97
C VAL A 412 -12.50 16.04 -13.03
N MET A 413 -12.17 17.29 -12.66
CA MET A 413 -11.62 18.27 -13.60
C MET A 413 -10.19 17.98 -14.04
N SER A 414 -9.45 17.16 -13.30
CA SER A 414 -8.06 16.79 -13.62
C SER A 414 -7.89 16.02 -14.95
N GLN A 415 -8.98 15.56 -15.54
CA GLN A 415 -9.00 14.97 -16.89
C GLN A 415 -8.74 16.00 -18.00
N TYR A 416 -9.13 17.25 -17.79
CA TYR A 416 -9.11 18.25 -18.85
C TYR A 416 -7.74 18.90 -18.98
N PRO A 417 -7.14 18.96 -20.20
CA PRO A 417 -5.77 19.42 -20.40
C PRO A 417 -5.43 20.80 -19.83
N ASP A 418 -6.42 21.73 -19.85
CA ASP A 418 -6.24 23.08 -19.32
C ASP A 418 -6.20 23.13 -17.77
N VAL A 419 -6.65 22.07 -17.11
CA VAL A 419 -6.70 21.94 -15.64
C VAL A 419 -5.70 20.92 -15.13
N ALA A 420 -5.45 19.89 -15.90
CA ALA A 420 -4.63 18.75 -15.52
C ALA A 420 -3.22 19.16 -15.05
N PRO A 421 -2.69 18.48 -14.03
CA PRO A 421 -1.30 18.62 -13.64
C PRO A 421 -0.41 17.88 -14.63
N TYR A 422 0.74 18.43 -14.96
CA TYR A 422 1.78 17.81 -15.76
C TYR A 422 3.06 17.72 -14.95
N GLY A 423 3.79 16.63 -15.10
CA GLY A 423 5.10 16.43 -14.52
C GLY A 423 5.21 15.13 -13.72
N ALA A 424 6.32 14.47 -13.93
CA ALA A 424 6.84 13.41 -13.11
C ALA A 424 8.33 13.65 -12.90
N GLU A 425 8.83 13.51 -11.69
CA GLU A 425 10.22 13.79 -11.34
C GLU A 425 10.79 12.66 -10.50
N LYS A 426 11.94 12.13 -10.93
CA LYS A 426 12.68 11.10 -10.19
C LYS A 426 13.89 11.69 -9.51
N PHE A 427 14.05 11.32 -8.26
CA PHE A 427 15.21 11.61 -7.42
C PHE A 427 16.00 10.34 -7.14
N GLU A 428 17.30 10.47 -6.90
CA GLU A 428 18.16 9.34 -6.57
C GLU A 428 19.17 9.73 -5.49
N TRP A 429 19.26 8.89 -4.45
CA TRP A 429 20.26 9.02 -3.41
C TRP A 429 21.59 8.41 -3.86
N ASN A 430 22.67 9.17 -3.70
CA ASN A 430 24.02 8.67 -3.95
C ASN A 430 24.71 8.41 -2.59
N PRO A 431 24.97 7.15 -2.21
CA PRO A 431 25.57 6.82 -0.92
C PRO A 431 27.05 7.24 -0.81
N GLN A 432 27.76 7.45 -1.93
CA GLN A 432 29.16 7.88 -1.92
C GLN A 432 29.28 9.38 -1.62
N THR A 433 28.39 10.20 -2.16
CA THR A 433 28.37 11.65 -1.93
C THR A 433 27.45 12.06 -0.80
N GLN A 434 26.56 11.15 -0.34
CA GLN A 434 25.51 11.39 0.65
C GLN A 434 24.59 12.55 0.21
N GLU A 435 24.16 12.51 -1.05
CA GLU A 435 23.29 13.54 -1.64
C GLU A 435 22.14 12.90 -2.38
N LEU A 436 20.97 13.50 -2.25
CA LEU A 436 19.80 13.25 -3.10
C LEU A 436 19.83 14.23 -4.26
N ARG A 437 19.52 13.78 -5.47
CA ARG A 437 19.46 14.64 -6.67
C ARG A 437 18.29 14.28 -7.54
N SER A 438 17.68 15.27 -8.19
CA SER A 438 16.81 15.06 -9.33
C SER A 438 17.64 14.50 -10.50
N VAL A 439 17.23 13.36 -11.05
CA VAL A 439 17.97 12.67 -12.12
C VAL A 439 17.28 12.77 -13.47
N TRP A 440 15.96 12.88 -13.48
CA TRP A 440 15.20 13.23 -14.66
C TRP A 440 13.84 13.85 -14.31
N VAL A 441 13.31 14.61 -15.24
CA VAL A 441 11.96 15.17 -15.23
C VAL A 441 11.28 14.85 -16.56
N ASN A 442 10.01 14.44 -16.51
CA ASN A 442 9.12 14.37 -17.66
C ASN A 442 8.02 15.43 -17.48
N GLU A 443 8.11 16.53 -18.23
CA GLU A 443 7.17 17.67 -18.15
C GLU A 443 5.92 17.46 -19.01
N GLU A 444 5.89 16.42 -19.87
CA GLU A 444 4.84 16.19 -20.85
C GLU A 444 3.76 15.22 -20.37
N VAL A 445 4.10 14.33 -19.40
CA VAL A 445 3.15 13.36 -18.87
C VAL A 445 2.22 14.01 -17.84
N SER A 446 0.96 13.60 -17.86
CA SER A 446 -0.01 13.96 -16.81
C SER A 446 -0.55 12.69 -16.17
N LEU A 447 -0.27 12.52 -14.88
CA LEU A 447 -0.66 11.39 -14.03
C LEU A 447 -1.48 11.93 -12.84
N PRO A 448 -2.72 12.42 -13.09
CA PRO A 448 -3.37 13.34 -12.17
C PRO A 448 -3.88 12.71 -10.89
N ASN A 449 -4.26 11.44 -10.91
CA ASN A 449 -4.99 10.81 -9.80
C ASN A 449 -4.63 9.35 -9.54
N GLY A 450 -3.71 8.75 -10.28
CA GLY A 450 -3.24 7.39 -10.04
C GLY A 450 -2.10 7.36 -9.02
N ILE A 451 -1.91 6.25 -8.34
CA ILE A 451 -0.69 5.98 -7.58
C ILE A 451 0.20 5.10 -8.46
N PRO A 452 1.38 5.60 -8.89
CA PRO A 452 2.22 4.88 -9.82
C PRO A 452 2.77 3.58 -9.25
N ALA A 453 2.94 2.58 -10.11
CA ALA A 453 3.56 1.29 -9.82
C ALA A 453 4.83 1.10 -10.65
N MET A 454 5.90 0.58 -10.03
CA MET A 454 7.16 0.27 -10.68
C MET A 454 7.33 -1.23 -10.85
N SER A 455 7.66 -1.68 -12.07
CA SER A 455 8.03 -3.06 -12.37
C SER A 455 9.55 -3.19 -12.49
N ALA A 456 10.16 -3.96 -11.60
CA ALA A 456 11.57 -4.28 -11.70
C ALA A 456 11.91 -5.17 -12.91
N ALA A 457 10.97 -6.01 -13.34
CA ALA A 457 11.18 -6.92 -14.46
C ALA A 457 11.24 -6.20 -15.80
N THR A 458 10.42 -5.16 -15.99
CA THR A 458 10.39 -4.37 -17.24
C THR A 458 11.15 -3.06 -17.13
N ASN A 459 11.55 -2.65 -15.92
CA ASN A 459 12.15 -1.34 -15.62
C ASN A 459 11.24 -0.17 -16.04
N LEU A 460 9.91 -0.35 -15.91
CA LEU A 460 8.90 0.62 -16.28
C LEU A 460 8.05 1.04 -15.08
N ILE A 461 7.63 2.30 -15.11
CA ILE A 461 6.60 2.86 -14.22
C ILE A 461 5.28 2.83 -14.98
N TYR A 462 4.21 2.41 -14.33
CA TYR A 462 2.85 2.42 -14.88
C TYR A 462 1.94 3.28 -14.03
N ASP A 463 1.07 4.04 -14.68
CA ASP A 463 0.03 4.78 -13.99
C ASP A 463 -1.13 5.16 -14.94
N ILE A 464 -2.24 5.60 -14.34
CA ILE A 464 -3.36 6.18 -15.07
C ILE A 464 -3.06 7.65 -15.33
N GLY A 465 -2.99 7.97 -16.61
CA GLY A 465 -2.75 9.33 -17.09
C GLY A 465 -3.92 9.90 -17.88
N GLN A 466 -3.71 11.08 -18.42
CA GLN A 466 -4.58 11.69 -19.42
C GLN A 466 -3.78 12.28 -20.58
N ARG A 467 -4.34 12.18 -21.80
CA ARG A 467 -3.85 12.87 -22.99
C ARG A 467 -5.02 13.47 -23.74
N SER A 468 -5.00 14.77 -23.98
CA SER A 468 -6.03 15.48 -24.73
C SER A 468 -7.46 15.25 -24.22
N GLY A 469 -7.62 15.04 -22.91
CA GLY A 469 -8.93 14.77 -22.29
C GLY A 469 -9.38 13.31 -22.33
N ASN A 470 -8.57 12.40 -22.85
CA ASN A 470 -8.79 10.96 -22.75
C ASN A 470 -7.95 10.38 -21.62
N TRP A 471 -8.52 9.49 -20.83
CA TRP A 471 -7.80 8.67 -19.88
C TRP A 471 -6.92 7.67 -20.61
N THR A 472 -5.74 7.41 -20.05
CA THR A 472 -4.73 6.53 -20.64
C THR A 472 -4.07 5.66 -19.59
N TRP A 473 -3.58 4.48 -19.99
CA TRP A 473 -2.52 3.79 -19.28
C TRP A 473 -1.17 4.31 -19.81
N GLU A 474 -0.38 4.90 -18.94
CA GLU A 474 0.95 5.44 -19.27
C GLU A 474 2.03 4.49 -18.76
N ALA A 475 3.11 4.37 -19.54
CA ALA A 475 4.35 3.73 -19.10
C ALA A 475 5.54 4.65 -19.34
N LEU A 476 6.36 4.82 -18.29
CA LEU A 476 7.60 5.59 -18.34
C LEU A 476 8.79 4.67 -18.03
N ASP A 477 9.89 4.86 -18.72
CA ASP A 477 11.14 4.20 -18.41
C ASP A 477 11.73 4.72 -17.09
N TRP A 478 12.03 3.83 -16.15
CA TRP A 478 12.49 4.17 -14.80
C TRP A 478 13.81 4.95 -14.80
N ASP A 479 14.71 4.64 -15.73
CA ASP A 479 16.05 5.25 -15.76
C ASP A 479 16.07 6.62 -16.44
N THR A 480 15.19 6.84 -17.41
CA THR A 480 15.23 8.02 -18.27
C THR A 480 14.00 8.93 -18.18
N GLY A 481 12.90 8.47 -17.58
CA GLY A 481 11.63 9.18 -17.52
C GLY A 481 10.90 9.30 -18.86
N LYS A 482 11.41 8.70 -19.93
CA LYS A 482 10.78 8.77 -21.26
C LYS A 482 9.49 7.96 -21.30
N SER A 483 8.46 8.50 -21.95
CA SER A 483 7.25 7.74 -22.26
C SER A 483 7.59 6.58 -23.20
N VAL A 484 7.22 5.36 -22.80
CA VAL A 484 7.42 4.12 -23.57
C VAL A 484 6.16 3.81 -24.37
N PHE A 485 5.01 3.85 -23.73
CA PHE A 485 3.72 3.77 -24.39
C PHE A 485 2.66 4.59 -23.67
N SER A 486 1.58 4.87 -24.40
CA SER A 486 0.33 5.40 -23.87
C SER A 486 -0.81 4.63 -24.52
N TYR A 487 -1.58 3.89 -23.72
CA TYR A 487 -2.74 3.12 -24.18
C TYR A 487 -4.03 3.91 -23.90
N GLU A 488 -4.73 4.37 -24.94
CA GLU A 488 -5.94 5.17 -24.79
C GLU A 488 -7.11 4.34 -24.29
N ILE A 489 -7.72 4.77 -23.18
CA ILE A 489 -8.91 4.14 -22.57
C ILE A 489 -10.18 4.85 -23.04
N GLY A 490 -10.16 6.18 -23.12
CA GLY A 490 -11.27 7.03 -23.56
C GLY A 490 -11.62 8.15 -22.58
N SER A 491 -12.60 8.98 -22.97
CA SER A 491 -12.92 10.23 -22.29
C SER A 491 -13.97 10.14 -21.17
N ASN A 492 -14.45 8.92 -20.84
CA ASN A 492 -15.49 8.79 -19.82
C ASN A 492 -14.90 9.00 -18.41
N PRO A 493 -15.47 9.92 -17.58
CA PRO A 493 -15.00 10.17 -16.21
C PRO A 493 -14.97 8.93 -15.30
N ARG A 494 -15.72 7.88 -15.63
CA ARG A 494 -15.71 6.62 -14.88
C ARG A 494 -14.34 5.93 -14.86
N TYR A 495 -13.43 6.29 -15.77
CA TYR A 495 -12.08 5.73 -15.86
C TYR A 495 -11.07 6.46 -14.96
N ASN A 496 -11.51 7.50 -14.24
CA ASN A 496 -10.69 8.16 -13.25
C ASN A 496 -10.37 7.21 -12.09
N SER A 497 -9.10 7.00 -11.80
CA SER A 497 -8.64 6.13 -10.72
C SER A 497 -8.93 6.68 -9.32
N CYS A 498 -9.08 7.99 -9.19
CA CYS A 498 -9.46 8.65 -7.92
C CYS A 498 -8.62 8.18 -6.72
N TRP A 499 -7.28 8.25 -6.87
CA TRP A 499 -6.27 7.80 -5.90
C TRP A 499 -6.21 6.28 -5.65
N ALA A 500 -6.86 5.47 -6.45
CA ALA A 500 -6.56 4.04 -6.46
C ALA A 500 -5.16 3.78 -7.03
N ALA A 501 -4.49 2.78 -6.50
CA ALA A 501 -3.19 2.37 -7.01
C ALA A 501 -3.29 1.74 -8.40
N THR A 502 -2.27 1.94 -9.21
CA THR A 502 -1.95 1.03 -10.30
C THR A 502 -1.35 -0.23 -9.70
N GLU A 503 -1.82 -1.40 -10.10
CA GLU A 503 -1.42 -2.70 -9.57
C GLU A 503 -0.92 -3.59 -10.69
N ILE A 504 0.30 -4.13 -10.51
CA ILE A 504 0.91 -5.05 -11.48
C ILE A 504 0.46 -6.46 -11.12
N GLY A 505 -0.23 -7.10 -12.06
CA GLY A 505 -0.69 -8.48 -11.94
C GLY A 505 0.32 -9.49 -12.48
N LEU A 506 -0.15 -10.73 -12.66
CA LEU A 506 0.58 -11.75 -13.39
C LEU A 506 0.50 -11.50 -14.90
N ASP A 507 1.44 -12.10 -15.64
CA ASP A 507 1.41 -12.17 -17.11
C ASP A 507 1.27 -10.83 -17.82
N GLY A 508 1.80 -9.75 -17.22
CA GLY A 508 1.78 -8.43 -17.81
C GLY A 508 0.45 -7.67 -17.64
N CYS A 509 -0.45 -8.14 -16.79
CA CYS A 509 -1.69 -7.43 -16.50
C CYS A 509 -1.46 -6.20 -15.61
N LEU A 510 -2.23 -5.12 -15.88
CA LEU A 510 -2.36 -3.96 -14.98
C LEU A 510 -3.80 -3.83 -14.51
N TYR A 511 -3.98 -3.53 -13.24
CA TYR A 511 -5.29 -3.27 -12.64
C TYR A 511 -5.29 -1.90 -11.96
N SER A 512 -6.47 -1.29 -11.88
CA SER A 512 -6.71 -0.12 -11.03
C SER A 512 -8.19 -0.03 -10.67
N GLY A 513 -8.49 0.34 -9.44
CA GLY A 513 -9.81 0.81 -9.07
C GLY A 513 -10.15 2.12 -9.77
N THR A 514 -11.44 2.46 -9.82
CA THR A 514 -11.94 3.70 -10.38
C THR A 514 -13.09 4.25 -9.54
N VAL A 515 -13.62 5.40 -9.90
CA VAL A 515 -14.75 6.03 -9.17
C VAL A 515 -16.03 5.18 -9.11
N THR A 516 -16.24 4.24 -10.04
CA THR A 516 -17.48 3.43 -10.08
C THR A 516 -17.24 1.97 -10.42
N GLY A 517 -15.99 1.50 -10.39
CA GLY A 517 -15.64 0.14 -10.77
C GLY A 517 -14.15 -0.10 -10.69
N MET A 518 -13.69 -0.99 -11.53
CA MET A 518 -12.26 -1.26 -11.72
C MET A 518 -11.96 -1.47 -13.20
N MET A 519 -10.72 -1.33 -13.58
CA MET A 519 -10.25 -1.53 -14.94
C MET A 519 -9.02 -2.43 -14.98
N CYS A 520 -8.85 -3.07 -16.12
CA CYS A 520 -7.73 -3.95 -16.40
C CYS A 520 -7.20 -3.69 -17.81
N LEU A 521 -5.89 -3.67 -17.93
CA LEU A 521 -5.18 -3.81 -19.20
C LEU A 521 -4.46 -5.15 -19.17
N HIS A 522 -4.78 -6.05 -20.10
CA HIS A 522 -4.27 -7.42 -20.10
C HIS A 522 -3.95 -7.90 -21.52
N PRO A 523 -3.03 -8.88 -21.69
CA PRO A 523 -2.77 -9.50 -22.99
C PRO A 523 -4.03 -10.13 -23.60
N ASP A 524 -4.14 -10.08 -24.95
CA ASP A 524 -5.24 -10.76 -25.65
C ASP A 524 -5.10 -12.27 -25.49
N GLY A 525 -6.13 -12.92 -24.94
CA GLY A 525 -6.15 -14.36 -24.70
C GLY A 525 -5.62 -14.83 -23.33
N SER A 526 -5.40 -13.91 -22.40
CA SER A 526 -5.08 -14.22 -21.00
C SER A 526 -6.30 -14.70 -20.21
#